data_3c717288bbc24890241a7f78608420b7
#
_entry.id   3c717288bbc24890241a7f78608420b7
#
_cell.length_a   1.000
_cell.length_b   1.000
_cell.length_c   1.000
_cell.angle_alpha   90.00
_cell.angle_beta   90.00
_cell.angle_gamma   90.00
#
_symmetry.space_group_name_H-M   'P 1'
#
loop_
_entity.id
_entity.type
_entity.pdbx_description
1 polymer ?
#
loop_
_entity_poly.entity_id
_entity_poly.type
_entity_poly.pdbx_seq_one_letter_code
_entity_poly.pdbx_strand_id
1 'polypeptide(L)'
;MTHLERTRKSLAASDFDAVIVSSEINQRWLTGFSYQDGLAVVTADRAALITDFRYIEAANASPAAKEFEILMPEGGKMNSCAFDILKSSGAKKIALEEATLSMAGRDRFAAAFADMEVVPGASALLDRLREFKDAGEIETMKRAQAITDMAFSHIVEWLTPDRTEREVALEIEFFMRAHGAERAAFDTIAVSGTASSMPHGVPRDVKLEKGFLTMDFGAAVDGYCSDMTRTVVIGKADAEIKKVYETVLAAQLAVLDQIGPKKGCRKMHMIASKIIDDAGYAGRFGHGLGHGVGMYIHEAPSLSPRAAMSAVLQPGHVVTDEPGIYLPGKYGCRIEDMIAITEDGFYDFTQSPKDL
;
A
#
# COMPACT_ATOMS: atom_id res chain seq x y z
N MET A 1 18.26 -11.98 3.40
CA MET A 1 17.32 -13.12 3.59
C MET A 1 16.24 -12.94 2.54
N THR A 2 16.00 -13.95 1.68
CA THR A 2 14.96 -13.87 0.64
C THR A 2 13.55 -13.93 1.25
N HIS A 3 12.51 -13.56 0.48
CA HIS A 3 11.12 -13.68 0.95
C HIS A 3 10.75 -15.14 1.26
N LEU A 4 11.26 -16.10 0.47
CA LEU A 4 11.08 -17.52 0.74
C LEU A 4 11.72 -17.93 2.07
N GLU A 5 12.95 -17.50 2.35
CA GLU A 5 13.62 -17.79 3.63
C GLU A 5 12.88 -17.16 4.82
N ARG A 6 12.38 -15.92 4.67
CA ARG A 6 11.54 -15.24 5.68
C ARG A 6 10.25 -16.02 5.92
N THR A 7 9.60 -16.49 4.85
CA THR A 7 8.37 -17.29 4.93
C THR A 7 8.62 -18.62 5.63
N ARG A 8 9.67 -19.36 5.28
CA ARG A 8 10.04 -20.61 5.94
C ARG A 8 10.37 -20.42 7.42
N LYS A 9 11.08 -19.36 7.78
CA LYS A 9 11.36 -19.02 9.18
C LYS A 9 10.08 -18.75 9.96
N SER A 10 9.13 -18.03 9.38
CA SER A 10 7.84 -17.76 10.00
C SER A 10 6.99 -19.02 10.12
N LEU A 11 7.00 -19.87 9.09
CA LEU A 11 6.33 -21.15 9.07
C LEU A 11 6.88 -22.07 10.20
N ALA A 12 8.19 -22.17 10.34
CA ALA A 12 8.84 -22.96 11.40
C ALA A 12 8.53 -22.47 12.83
N ALA A 13 8.13 -21.21 12.99
CA ALA A 13 7.70 -20.63 14.26
C ALA A 13 6.18 -20.67 14.49
N SER A 14 5.44 -21.26 13.55
CA SER A 14 3.97 -21.40 13.60
C SER A 14 3.55 -22.87 13.84
N ASP A 15 2.24 -23.08 13.92
CA ASP A 15 1.64 -24.41 14.03
C ASP A 15 1.34 -25.04 12.65
N PHE A 16 1.78 -24.42 11.55
CA PHE A 16 1.50 -24.86 10.20
C PHE A 16 2.67 -25.64 9.61
N ASP A 17 2.37 -26.67 8.81
CA ASP A 17 3.38 -27.43 8.07
C ASP A 17 3.63 -26.81 6.69
N ALA A 18 2.64 -26.11 6.15
CA ALA A 18 2.72 -25.48 4.83
C ALA A 18 1.80 -24.24 4.70
N VAL A 19 2.14 -23.42 3.73
CA VAL A 19 1.35 -22.26 3.30
C VAL A 19 1.00 -22.41 1.82
N ILE A 20 -0.27 -22.19 1.48
CA ILE A 20 -0.75 -21.97 0.10
C ILE A 20 -0.95 -20.47 -0.10
N VAL A 21 -0.22 -19.92 -1.05
CA VAL A 21 -0.33 -18.52 -1.46
C VAL A 21 -1.10 -18.45 -2.77
N SER A 22 -2.29 -17.84 -2.74
CA SER A 22 -3.25 -17.83 -3.84
C SER A 22 -3.57 -16.41 -4.34
N SER A 23 -3.28 -15.38 -3.54
CA SER A 23 -3.48 -13.99 -3.97
C SER A 23 -2.33 -13.50 -4.86
N GLU A 24 -2.64 -12.74 -5.91
CA GLU A 24 -1.65 -12.23 -6.85
C GLU A 24 -0.55 -11.40 -6.18
N ILE A 25 -0.93 -10.56 -5.22
CA ILE A 25 0.00 -9.70 -4.49
C ILE A 25 0.98 -10.52 -3.65
N ASN A 26 0.48 -11.49 -2.88
CA ASN A 26 1.36 -12.32 -2.06
C ASN A 26 2.19 -13.30 -2.89
N GLN A 27 1.66 -13.81 -4.00
CA GLN A 27 2.44 -14.59 -4.96
C GLN A 27 3.59 -13.76 -5.54
N ARG A 28 3.30 -12.52 -5.97
CA ARG A 28 4.32 -11.61 -6.50
C ARG A 28 5.36 -11.24 -5.44
N TRP A 29 4.93 -10.91 -4.22
CA TRP A 29 5.84 -10.63 -3.11
C TRP A 29 6.77 -11.81 -2.82
N LEU A 30 6.19 -13.01 -2.73
CA LEU A 30 6.93 -14.23 -2.37
C LEU A 30 7.91 -14.67 -3.45
N THR A 31 7.52 -14.61 -4.72
CA THR A 31 8.25 -15.20 -5.84
C THR A 31 9.03 -14.18 -6.69
N GLY A 32 8.74 -12.89 -6.56
CA GLY A 32 9.25 -11.84 -7.46
C GLY A 32 8.67 -11.92 -8.87
N PHE A 33 7.66 -12.76 -9.12
CA PHE A 33 7.04 -12.97 -10.42
C PHE A 33 5.54 -12.67 -10.38
N SER A 34 5.06 -11.86 -11.32
CA SER A 34 3.64 -11.50 -11.43
C SER A 34 2.91 -12.46 -12.35
N TYR A 35 1.91 -13.15 -11.82
CA TYR A 35 1.05 -14.06 -12.57
C TYR A 35 -0.33 -14.15 -11.93
N GLN A 36 -1.30 -14.56 -12.72
CA GLN A 36 -2.69 -14.78 -12.30
C GLN A 36 -3.03 -16.27 -12.42
N ASP A 37 -4.11 -16.68 -11.77
CA ASP A 37 -4.62 -18.04 -11.88
C ASP A 37 -3.58 -19.14 -11.57
N GLY A 38 -2.75 -18.91 -10.54
CA GLY A 38 -1.75 -19.86 -10.09
C GLY A 38 -1.73 -19.99 -8.57
N LEU A 39 -0.78 -20.79 -8.07
CA LEU A 39 -0.56 -21.02 -6.66
C LEU A 39 0.95 -21.02 -6.36
N ALA A 40 1.34 -20.49 -5.21
CA ALA A 40 2.64 -20.84 -4.64
C ALA A 40 2.43 -21.72 -3.40
N VAL A 41 3.22 -22.76 -3.29
CA VAL A 41 3.21 -23.71 -2.17
C VAL A 41 4.56 -23.64 -1.47
N VAL A 42 4.56 -23.40 -0.17
CA VAL A 42 5.78 -23.37 0.65
C VAL A 42 5.65 -24.36 1.78
N THR A 43 6.61 -25.26 1.87
CA THR A 43 6.83 -26.19 2.99
C THR A 43 8.21 -25.94 3.61
N ALA A 44 8.57 -26.68 4.63
CA ALA A 44 9.89 -26.57 5.23
C ALA A 44 11.03 -26.84 4.22
N ASP A 45 10.84 -27.81 3.33
CA ASP A 45 11.85 -28.35 2.42
C ASP A 45 11.58 -28.02 0.94
N ARG A 46 10.32 -27.79 0.55
CA ARG A 46 9.94 -27.50 -0.85
C ARG A 46 9.32 -26.12 -1.01
N ALA A 47 9.49 -25.55 -2.19
CA ALA A 47 8.77 -24.37 -2.64
C ALA A 47 8.44 -24.53 -4.12
N ALA A 48 7.18 -24.38 -4.48
CA ALA A 48 6.73 -24.53 -5.86
C ALA A 48 5.86 -23.34 -6.29
N LEU A 49 6.03 -22.92 -7.53
CA LEU A 49 5.15 -22.02 -8.25
C LEU A 49 4.40 -22.86 -9.29
N ILE A 50 3.09 -22.99 -9.09
CA ILE A 50 2.21 -23.77 -9.97
C ILE A 50 1.44 -22.79 -10.84
N THR A 51 1.60 -22.93 -12.15
CA THR A 51 0.99 -22.02 -13.12
C THR A 51 0.49 -22.76 -14.37
N ASP A 52 -0.03 -22.05 -15.35
CA ASP A 52 -0.52 -22.63 -16.58
C ASP A 52 0.30 -22.22 -17.81
N PHE A 53 -0.15 -22.67 -18.99
CA PHE A 53 0.52 -22.44 -20.27
C PHE A 53 0.79 -20.96 -20.56
N ARG A 54 -0.07 -20.04 -20.07
CA ARG A 54 0.08 -18.59 -20.33
C ARG A 54 1.33 -17.99 -19.67
N TYR A 55 1.80 -18.58 -18.57
CA TYR A 55 2.84 -18.01 -17.73
C TYR A 55 4.10 -18.88 -17.61
N ILE A 56 4.05 -20.15 -17.99
CA ILE A 56 5.14 -21.12 -17.74
C ILE A 56 6.49 -20.70 -18.35
N GLU A 57 6.51 -20.16 -19.54
CA GLU A 57 7.73 -19.68 -20.19
C GLU A 57 8.34 -18.49 -19.45
N ALA A 58 7.51 -17.49 -19.12
CA ALA A 58 7.94 -16.31 -18.37
C ALA A 58 8.37 -16.67 -16.93
N ALA A 59 7.67 -17.59 -16.27
CA ALA A 59 8.02 -18.06 -14.93
C ALA A 59 9.40 -18.75 -14.92
N ASN A 60 9.69 -19.63 -15.89
CA ASN A 60 11.00 -20.26 -16.02
C ASN A 60 12.14 -19.28 -16.33
N ALA A 61 11.84 -18.16 -17.00
CA ALA A 61 12.80 -17.12 -17.30
C ALA A 61 12.96 -16.09 -16.15
N SER A 62 12.08 -16.13 -15.15
CA SER A 62 12.06 -15.19 -14.04
C SER A 62 13.04 -15.57 -12.91
N PRO A 63 13.35 -14.63 -12.00
CA PRO A 63 14.10 -14.93 -10.78
C PRO A 63 13.47 -16.03 -9.91
N ALA A 64 12.14 -16.23 -9.96
CA ALA A 64 11.44 -17.29 -9.21
C ALA A 64 12.01 -18.68 -9.48
N ALA A 65 12.46 -18.98 -10.71
CA ALA A 65 13.02 -20.28 -11.09
C ALA A 65 14.32 -20.65 -10.34
N LYS A 66 14.94 -19.71 -9.61
CA LYS A 66 16.11 -19.98 -8.79
C LYS A 66 15.77 -20.57 -7.42
N GLU A 67 14.56 -20.29 -6.92
CA GLU A 67 14.13 -20.64 -5.57
C GLU A 67 12.91 -21.56 -5.54
N PHE A 68 12.13 -21.59 -6.63
CA PHE A 68 10.88 -22.34 -6.75
C PHE A 68 10.96 -23.40 -7.84
N GLU A 69 10.36 -24.54 -7.59
CA GLU A 69 10.03 -25.51 -8.63
C GLU A 69 8.91 -24.92 -9.48
N ILE A 70 9.16 -24.67 -10.77
CA ILE A 70 8.15 -24.11 -11.68
C ILE A 70 7.38 -25.27 -12.31
N LEU A 71 6.08 -25.35 -12.03
CA LEU A 71 5.24 -26.50 -12.40
C LEU A 71 4.03 -26.07 -13.22
N MET A 72 3.77 -26.84 -14.29
CA MET A 72 2.56 -26.73 -15.12
C MET A 72 1.85 -28.09 -15.14
N PRO A 73 0.81 -28.28 -14.31
CA PRO A 73 0.12 -29.56 -14.25
C PRO A 73 -0.75 -29.77 -15.50
N GLU A 74 -0.78 -31.02 -16.00
CA GLU A 74 -1.62 -31.42 -17.12
C GLU A 74 -3.11 -31.19 -16.80
N GLY A 75 -3.85 -30.68 -17.80
CA GLY A 75 -5.28 -30.41 -17.69
C GLY A 75 -5.65 -29.36 -16.64
N GLY A 76 -4.70 -28.49 -16.25
CA GLY A 76 -4.97 -27.38 -15.31
C GLY A 76 -5.25 -27.83 -13.86
N LYS A 77 -4.86 -29.03 -13.45
CA LYS A 77 -5.15 -29.61 -12.13
C LYS A 77 -4.22 -29.03 -11.04
N MET A 78 -4.23 -27.72 -10.82
CA MET A 78 -3.32 -27.03 -9.89
C MET A 78 -3.46 -27.53 -8.46
N ASN A 79 -4.68 -27.72 -7.96
CA ASN A 79 -4.90 -28.22 -6.60
C ASN A 79 -4.39 -29.65 -6.40
N SER A 80 -4.49 -30.50 -7.42
CA SER A 80 -3.94 -31.86 -7.35
C SER A 80 -2.41 -31.82 -7.30
N CYS A 81 -1.79 -30.97 -8.10
CA CYS A 81 -0.35 -30.75 -8.07
C CYS A 81 0.12 -30.23 -6.71
N ALA A 82 -0.59 -29.25 -6.14
CA ALA A 82 -0.33 -28.73 -4.79
C ALA A 82 -0.47 -29.84 -3.73
N PHE A 83 -1.51 -30.69 -3.84
CA PHE A 83 -1.71 -31.84 -2.95
C PHE A 83 -0.53 -32.81 -2.97
N ASP A 84 -0.01 -33.16 -4.17
CA ASP A 84 1.12 -34.09 -4.30
C ASP A 84 2.40 -33.51 -3.66
N ILE A 85 2.63 -32.21 -3.78
CA ILE A 85 3.74 -31.51 -3.10
C ILE A 85 3.58 -31.62 -1.59
N LEU A 86 2.42 -31.23 -1.07
CA LEU A 86 2.12 -31.22 0.35
C LEU A 86 2.26 -32.63 0.95
N LYS A 87 1.72 -33.63 0.26
CA LYS A 87 1.79 -35.03 0.66
C LYS A 87 3.22 -35.56 0.68
N SER A 88 4.02 -35.23 -0.33
CA SER A 88 5.43 -35.69 -0.40
C SER A 88 6.31 -35.03 0.68
N SER A 89 5.96 -33.81 1.11
CA SER A 89 6.62 -33.15 2.25
C SER A 89 6.09 -33.58 3.62
N GLY A 90 5.10 -34.48 3.66
CA GLY A 90 4.50 -34.94 4.92
C GLY A 90 3.66 -33.91 5.66
N ALA A 91 3.26 -32.83 4.97
CA ALA A 91 2.47 -31.76 5.55
C ALA A 91 1.06 -32.24 5.93
N LYS A 92 0.59 -31.86 7.10
CA LYS A 92 -0.72 -32.22 7.65
C LYS A 92 -1.61 -31.01 7.90
N LYS A 93 -1.04 -29.91 8.33
CA LYS A 93 -1.76 -28.66 8.66
C LYS A 93 -1.37 -27.55 7.70
N ILE A 94 -2.31 -27.15 6.85
CA ILE A 94 -2.09 -26.25 5.71
C ILE A 94 -2.76 -24.92 5.95
N ALA A 95 -2.01 -23.84 5.99
CA ALA A 95 -2.54 -22.49 6.12
C ALA A 95 -2.97 -21.92 4.75
N LEU A 96 -4.18 -21.36 4.69
CA LEU A 96 -4.71 -20.63 3.54
C LEU A 96 -4.84 -19.14 3.82
N GLU A 97 -4.92 -18.34 2.76
CA GLU A 97 -5.12 -16.88 2.82
C GLU A 97 -6.60 -16.53 3.01
N GLU A 98 -7.07 -16.57 4.23
CA GLU A 98 -8.46 -16.37 4.61
C GLU A 98 -9.01 -14.98 4.25
N ALA A 99 -8.16 -13.96 4.16
CA ALA A 99 -8.57 -12.60 3.83
C ALA A 99 -8.91 -12.41 2.33
N THR A 100 -8.40 -13.27 1.46
CA THR A 100 -8.55 -13.13 -0.01
C THR A 100 -9.38 -14.24 -0.64
N LEU A 101 -9.42 -15.42 -0.02
CA LEU A 101 -10.17 -16.55 -0.53
C LEU A 101 -11.68 -16.39 -0.29
N SER A 102 -12.47 -16.62 -1.34
CA SER A 102 -13.91 -16.82 -1.16
C SER A 102 -14.17 -18.12 -0.38
N MET A 103 -15.34 -18.20 0.26
CA MET A 103 -15.79 -19.45 0.91
C MET A 103 -15.74 -20.65 -0.04
N ALA A 104 -16.20 -20.48 -1.28
CA ALA A 104 -16.13 -21.50 -2.31
C ALA A 104 -14.66 -21.87 -2.68
N GLY A 105 -13.74 -20.90 -2.64
CA GLY A 105 -12.31 -21.15 -2.82
C GLY A 105 -11.74 -22.03 -1.72
N ARG A 106 -12.03 -21.68 -0.48
CA ARG A 106 -11.65 -22.46 0.70
C ARG A 106 -12.20 -23.90 0.64
N ASP A 107 -13.49 -24.06 0.25
CA ASP A 107 -14.12 -25.38 0.18
C ASP A 107 -13.50 -26.25 -0.93
N ARG A 108 -13.09 -25.64 -2.05
CA ARG A 108 -12.34 -26.37 -3.11
C ARG A 108 -10.97 -26.86 -2.59
N PHE A 109 -10.25 -26.08 -1.81
CA PHE A 109 -9.00 -26.53 -1.20
C PHE A 109 -9.24 -27.62 -0.16
N ALA A 110 -10.24 -27.49 0.71
CA ALA A 110 -10.59 -28.48 1.69
C ALA A 110 -10.98 -29.83 1.04
N ALA A 111 -11.70 -29.80 -0.07
CA ALA A 111 -12.03 -31.00 -0.83
C ALA A 111 -10.81 -31.62 -1.53
N ALA A 112 -9.92 -30.79 -2.09
CA ALA A 112 -8.70 -31.27 -2.75
C ALA A 112 -7.66 -31.85 -1.76
N PHE A 113 -7.65 -31.35 -0.52
CA PHE A 113 -6.70 -31.75 0.53
C PHE A 113 -7.40 -32.54 1.66
N ALA A 114 -8.34 -33.42 1.30
CA ALA A 114 -9.23 -34.13 2.24
C ALA A 114 -8.50 -34.92 3.35
N ASP A 115 -7.25 -35.32 3.12
CA ASP A 115 -6.40 -36.03 4.08
C ASP A 115 -5.60 -35.09 5.01
N MET A 116 -5.81 -33.76 4.89
CA MET A 116 -5.05 -32.72 5.58
C MET A 116 -5.99 -31.77 6.30
N GLU A 117 -5.51 -31.15 7.37
CA GLU A 117 -6.21 -30.08 8.07
C GLU A 117 -5.97 -28.74 7.34
N VAL A 118 -7.00 -28.17 6.73
CA VAL A 118 -6.95 -26.90 6.02
C VAL A 118 -7.49 -25.80 6.93
N VAL A 119 -6.64 -24.83 7.28
CA VAL A 119 -6.94 -23.81 8.29
C VAL A 119 -6.66 -22.40 7.77
N PRO A 120 -7.29 -21.33 8.36
CA PRO A 120 -6.89 -19.96 8.15
C PRO A 120 -5.53 -19.69 8.79
N GLY A 121 -4.88 -18.57 8.41
CA GLY A 121 -3.67 -18.07 9.08
C GLY A 121 -2.56 -17.65 8.13
N ALA A 122 -2.63 -17.99 6.85
CA ALA A 122 -1.64 -17.55 5.87
C ALA A 122 -1.68 -16.03 5.65
N SER A 123 -2.86 -15.41 5.67
CA SER A 123 -2.98 -13.95 5.53
C SER A 123 -2.21 -13.22 6.63
N ALA A 124 -2.46 -13.55 7.88
CA ALA A 124 -1.78 -12.92 9.02
C ALA A 124 -0.26 -13.15 8.99
N LEU A 125 0.18 -14.35 8.58
CA LEU A 125 1.61 -14.70 8.44
C LEU A 125 2.27 -13.82 7.37
N LEU A 126 1.67 -13.73 6.18
CA LEU A 126 2.22 -12.99 5.04
C LEU A 126 2.15 -11.46 5.27
N ASP A 127 1.05 -10.95 5.83
CA ASP A 127 0.90 -9.54 6.18
C ASP A 127 2.00 -9.10 7.15
N ARG A 128 2.27 -9.92 8.17
CA ARG A 128 3.35 -9.66 9.13
C ARG A 128 4.73 -9.63 8.46
N LEU A 129 4.96 -10.45 7.44
CA LEU A 129 6.22 -10.46 6.70
C LEU A 129 6.37 -9.24 5.80
N ARG A 130 5.29 -8.77 5.15
CA ARG A 130 5.29 -7.58 4.30
C ARG A 130 5.32 -6.27 5.09
N GLU A 131 4.89 -6.29 6.34
CA GLU A 131 4.93 -5.11 7.22
C GLU A 131 6.34 -4.51 7.29
N PHE A 132 7.38 -5.35 7.24
CA PHE A 132 8.78 -4.94 7.33
C PHE A 132 9.48 -5.03 5.97
N LYS A 133 9.74 -3.88 5.36
CA LYS A 133 10.41 -3.76 4.07
C LYS A 133 11.91 -3.93 4.22
N ASP A 134 12.50 -4.71 3.34
CA ASP A 134 13.95 -4.81 3.23
C ASP A 134 14.53 -3.68 2.32
N ALA A 135 15.87 -3.64 2.19
CA ALA A 135 16.52 -2.59 1.42
C ALA A 135 16.14 -2.59 -0.06
N GLY A 136 15.87 -3.75 -0.65
CA GLY A 136 15.45 -3.86 -2.06
C GLY A 136 14.02 -3.35 -2.26
N GLU A 137 13.12 -3.68 -1.33
CA GLU A 137 11.76 -3.19 -1.30
C GLU A 137 11.74 -1.65 -1.14
N ILE A 138 12.53 -1.10 -0.22
CA ILE A 138 12.69 0.35 -0.01
C ILE A 138 13.18 1.04 -1.28
N GLU A 139 14.20 0.50 -1.98
CA GLU A 139 14.68 1.08 -3.23
C GLU A 139 13.62 1.07 -4.34
N THR A 140 12.78 0.05 -4.38
CA THR A 140 11.64 0.00 -5.32
C THR A 140 10.61 1.08 -4.99
N MET A 141 10.28 1.26 -3.71
CA MET A 141 9.36 2.31 -3.26
C MET A 141 9.89 3.72 -3.51
N LYS A 142 11.22 3.94 -3.41
CA LYS A 142 11.85 5.21 -3.83
C LYS A 142 11.62 5.51 -5.31
N ARG A 143 11.74 4.51 -6.18
CA ARG A 143 11.46 4.67 -7.62
C ARG A 143 9.99 5.01 -7.86
N ALA A 144 9.06 4.37 -7.15
CA ALA A 144 7.64 4.67 -7.24
C ALA A 144 7.34 6.12 -6.80
N GLN A 145 7.88 6.55 -5.65
CA GLN A 145 7.67 7.91 -5.15
C GLN A 145 8.33 8.96 -6.06
N ALA A 146 9.50 8.71 -6.61
CA ALA A 146 10.14 9.63 -7.55
C ALA A 146 9.28 9.90 -8.79
N ILE A 147 8.55 8.89 -9.30
CA ILE A 147 7.59 9.09 -10.40
C ILE A 147 6.41 9.97 -9.94
N THR A 148 5.92 9.76 -8.73
CA THR A 148 4.85 10.58 -8.14
C THR A 148 5.28 12.04 -7.96
N ASP A 149 6.50 12.28 -7.47
CA ASP A 149 7.05 13.64 -7.35
C ASP A 149 7.22 14.32 -8.72
N MET A 150 7.67 13.59 -9.74
CA MET A 150 7.73 14.11 -11.11
C MET A 150 6.35 14.43 -11.66
N ALA A 151 5.35 13.60 -11.37
CA ALA A 151 3.97 13.85 -11.79
C ALA A 151 3.38 15.08 -11.12
N PHE A 152 3.70 15.33 -9.84
CA PHE A 152 3.31 16.56 -9.15
C PHE A 152 3.93 17.79 -9.80
N SER A 153 5.22 17.77 -10.07
CA SER A 153 5.92 18.87 -10.74
C SER A 153 5.32 19.18 -12.11
N HIS A 154 5.03 18.13 -12.89
CA HIS A 154 4.37 18.26 -14.19
C HIS A 154 2.97 18.84 -14.07
N ILE A 155 2.14 18.30 -13.16
CA ILE A 155 0.73 18.72 -13.09
C ILE A 155 0.59 20.18 -12.65
N VAL A 156 1.43 20.66 -11.75
CA VAL A 156 1.40 22.07 -11.31
C VAL A 156 1.63 23.03 -12.49
N GLU A 157 2.53 22.70 -13.42
CA GLU A 157 2.78 23.49 -14.62
C GLU A 157 1.66 23.34 -15.65
N TRP A 158 0.99 22.19 -15.71
CA TRP A 158 -0.07 21.89 -16.67
C TRP A 158 -1.44 22.46 -16.27
N LEU A 159 -1.66 22.72 -14.97
CA LEU A 159 -2.92 23.20 -14.43
C LEU A 159 -3.33 24.56 -15.03
N THR A 160 -4.58 24.62 -15.50
CA THR A 160 -5.27 25.89 -15.82
C THR A 160 -6.71 25.84 -15.28
N PRO A 161 -7.35 27.01 -14.98
CA PRO A 161 -8.72 27.01 -14.47
C PRO A 161 -9.77 26.40 -15.42
N ASP A 162 -9.44 26.24 -16.68
CA ASP A 162 -10.34 25.67 -17.69
C ASP A 162 -10.32 24.14 -17.72
N ARG A 163 -9.35 23.51 -17.07
CA ARG A 163 -9.29 22.05 -16.91
C ARG A 163 -10.39 21.54 -16.00
N THR A 164 -10.82 20.31 -16.23
CA THR A 164 -11.73 19.63 -15.33
C THR A 164 -10.96 18.79 -14.30
N GLU A 165 -11.59 18.46 -13.17
CA GLU A 165 -11.01 17.57 -12.17
C GLU A 165 -10.63 16.21 -12.78
N ARG A 166 -11.46 15.69 -13.69
CA ARG A 166 -11.21 14.44 -14.41
C ARG A 166 -10.00 14.54 -15.34
N GLU A 167 -9.84 15.63 -16.06
CA GLU A 167 -8.66 15.87 -16.90
C GLU A 167 -7.39 15.89 -16.05
N VAL A 168 -7.43 16.52 -14.87
CA VAL A 168 -6.28 16.53 -13.93
C VAL A 168 -5.91 15.12 -13.49
N ALA A 169 -6.88 14.31 -13.06
CA ALA A 169 -6.63 12.94 -12.64
C ALA A 169 -6.05 12.09 -13.78
N LEU A 170 -6.64 12.18 -14.98
CA LEU A 170 -6.16 11.43 -16.15
C LEU A 170 -4.75 11.85 -16.59
N GLU A 171 -4.43 13.14 -16.53
CA GLU A 171 -3.09 13.64 -16.86
C GLU A 171 -2.03 13.12 -15.87
N ILE A 172 -2.33 13.13 -14.58
CA ILE A 172 -1.46 12.55 -13.54
C ILE A 172 -1.21 11.07 -13.82
N GLU A 173 -2.26 10.28 -14.05
CA GLU A 173 -2.12 8.83 -14.30
C GLU A 173 -1.36 8.54 -15.59
N PHE A 174 -1.68 9.27 -16.67
CA PHE A 174 -0.97 9.13 -17.94
C PHE A 174 0.52 9.47 -17.78
N PHE A 175 0.83 10.57 -17.11
CA PHE A 175 2.21 10.97 -16.87
C PHE A 175 2.98 9.91 -16.08
N MET A 176 2.42 9.41 -14.96
CA MET A 176 3.06 8.37 -14.17
C MET A 176 3.34 7.10 -14.99
N ARG A 177 2.36 6.64 -15.79
CA ARG A 177 2.56 5.47 -16.67
C ARG A 177 3.60 5.71 -17.77
N ALA A 178 3.61 6.89 -18.36
CA ALA A 178 4.61 7.26 -19.38
C ALA A 178 6.03 7.30 -18.81
N HIS A 179 6.18 7.46 -17.48
CA HIS A 179 7.48 7.55 -16.79
C HIS A 179 7.86 6.30 -16.00
N GLY A 180 7.18 5.17 -16.25
CA GLY A 180 7.60 3.87 -15.76
C GLY A 180 6.74 3.24 -14.66
N ALA A 181 5.63 3.88 -14.27
CA ALA A 181 4.66 3.23 -13.40
C ALA A 181 3.91 2.12 -14.16
N GLU A 182 3.75 0.97 -13.56
CA GLU A 182 2.92 -0.13 -14.09
C GLU A 182 1.43 0.26 -14.12
N ARG A 183 1.01 1.00 -13.11
CA ARG A 183 -0.34 1.49 -12.88
C ARG A 183 -0.33 2.63 -11.87
N ALA A 184 -1.45 3.34 -11.72
CA ALA A 184 -1.70 4.11 -10.51
C ALA A 184 -1.78 3.14 -9.29
N ALA A 185 -1.29 3.56 -8.13
CA ALA A 185 -1.34 2.76 -6.91
C ALA A 185 -2.79 2.55 -6.43
N PHE A 186 -3.61 3.58 -6.63
CA PHE A 186 -5.04 3.63 -6.33
C PHE A 186 -5.74 4.62 -7.28
N ASP A 187 -7.06 4.74 -7.19
CA ASP A 187 -7.83 5.69 -7.99
C ASP A 187 -7.46 7.12 -7.60
N THR A 188 -6.91 7.87 -8.55
CA THR A 188 -6.41 9.23 -8.33
C THR A 188 -7.54 10.15 -7.86
N ILE A 189 -7.32 10.85 -6.75
CA ILE A 189 -8.19 11.92 -6.27
C ILE A 189 -7.67 13.24 -6.83
N ALA A 190 -8.54 14.03 -7.46
CA ALA A 190 -8.28 15.39 -7.88
C ALA A 190 -9.59 16.17 -7.76
N VAL A 191 -9.80 16.85 -6.64
CA VAL A 191 -11.09 17.49 -6.30
C VAL A 191 -10.89 18.92 -5.86
N SER A 192 -11.71 19.83 -6.43
CA SER A 192 -11.57 21.26 -6.26
C SER A 192 -12.75 21.91 -5.51
N GLY A 193 -12.50 23.08 -4.95
CA GLY A 193 -13.51 23.90 -4.27
C GLY A 193 -14.22 23.12 -3.17
N THR A 194 -15.55 23.09 -3.21
CA THR A 194 -16.36 22.42 -2.19
C THR A 194 -16.16 20.91 -2.15
N ALA A 195 -15.81 20.26 -3.27
CA ALA A 195 -15.57 18.82 -3.31
C ALA A 195 -14.31 18.41 -2.56
N SER A 196 -13.33 19.31 -2.37
CA SER A 196 -12.14 19.02 -1.57
C SER A 196 -12.45 18.74 -0.09
N SER A 197 -13.66 19.09 0.38
CA SER A 197 -14.11 18.74 1.74
C SER A 197 -14.44 17.25 1.91
N MET A 198 -14.42 16.47 0.84
CA MET A 198 -14.63 15.02 0.86
C MET A 198 -13.27 14.31 0.77
N PRO A 199 -12.80 13.64 1.84
CA PRO A 199 -11.47 12.99 1.85
C PRO A 199 -11.24 12.01 0.69
N HIS A 200 -12.26 11.26 0.30
CA HIS A 200 -12.27 10.33 -0.84
C HIS A 200 -13.15 10.86 -1.98
N GLY A 201 -13.01 12.14 -2.33
CA GLY A 201 -13.76 12.74 -3.42
C GLY A 201 -13.35 12.14 -4.77
N VAL A 202 -14.34 11.87 -5.64
CA VAL A 202 -14.09 11.34 -6.99
C VAL A 202 -14.00 12.51 -7.98
N PRO A 203 -12.98 12.54 -8.87
CA PRO A 203 -12.81 13.59 -9.87
C PRO A 203 -14.03 13.71 -10.80
N ARG A 204 -14.62 14.92 -10.83
CA ARG A 204 -15.84 15.23 -11.57
C ARG A 204 -15.52 15.82 -12.95
N ASP A 205 -16.47 15.73 -13.86
CA ASP A 205 -16.40 16.39 -15.17
C ASP A 205 -16.87 17.85 -15.06
N VAL A 206 -16.20 18.62 -14.21
CA VAL A 206 -16.45 20.05 -13.96
C VAL A 206 -15.13 20.81 -13.98
N LYS A 207 -15.13 22.05 -14.45
CA LYS A 207 -13.94 22.92 -14.40
C LYS A 207 -13.48 23.11 -12.96
N LEU A 208 -12.17 23.32 -12.79
CA LEU A 208 -11.58 23.54 -11.47
C LEU A 208 -12.24 24.75 -10.78
N GLU A 209 -12.78 24.48 -9.61
CA GLU A 209 -13.38 25.52 -8.76
C GLU A 209 -12.29 26.30 -8.02
N LYS A 210 -12.56 27.60 -7.73
CA LYS A 210 -11.66 28.43 -6.92
C LYS A 210 -11.54 27.87 -5.49
N GLY A 211 -10.38 28.02 -4.90
CA GLY A 211 -10.03 27.52 -3.58
C GLY A 211 -9.09 26.32 -3.67
N PHE A 212 -9.16 25.42 -2.72
CA PHE A 212 -8.30 24.25 -2.73
C PHE A 212 -8.60 23.30 -3.90
N LEU A 213 -7.53 22.78 -4.50
CA LEU A 213 -7.49 21.58 -5.30
C LEU A 213 -6.64 20.57 -4.53
N THR A 214 -7.25 19.54 -3.98
CA THR A 214 -6.56 18.43 -3.32
C THR A 214 -6.33 17.33 -4.35
N MET A 215 -5.07 16.96 -4.53
CA MET A 215 -4.63 15.90 -5.41
C MET A 215 -3.94 14.83 -4.56
N ASP A 216 -4.47 13.60 -4.60
CA ASP A 216 -3.96 12.46 -3.88
C ASP A 216 -3.79 11.31 -4.88
N PHE A 217 -2.55 10.86 -5.05
CA PHE A 217 -2.15 9.92 -6.08
C PHE A 217 -0.82 9.25 -5.76
N GLY A 218 -0.64 8.09 -6.35
CA GLY A 218 0.59 7.31 -6.22
C GLY A 218 0.85 6.44 -7.44
N ALA A 219 2.11 6.16 -7.69
CA ALA A 219 2.58 5.23 -8.72
C ALA A 219 2.78 3.82 -8.14
N ALA A 220 2.62 2.79 -8.95
CA ALA A 220 3.07 1.45 -8.61
C ALA A 220 4.22 1.03 -9.52
N VAL A 221 5.32 0.56 -8.92
CA VAL A 221 6.52 0.07 -9.60
C VAL A 221 6.91 -1.29 -9.02
N ASP A 222 7.09 -2.28 -9.86
CA ASP A 222 7.37 -3.67 -9.45
C ASP A 222 6.41 -4.19 -8.36
N GLY A 223 5.14 -3.72 -8.41
CA GLY A 223 4.09 -4.04 -7.46
C GLY A 223 4.02 -3.16 -6.21
N TYR A 224 5.06 -2.40 -5.88
CA TYR A 224 5.08 -1.50 -4.71
C TYR A 224 4.45 -0.16 -5.02
N CYS A 225 3.62 0.31 -4.11
CA CYS A 225 2.92 1.58 -4.19
C CYS A 225 3.75 2.72 -3.60
N SER A 226 3.56 3.91 -4.16
CA SER A 226 3.80 5.18 -3.49
C SER A 226 2.47 5.84 -3.15
N ASP A 227 2.53 6.86 -2.28
CA ASP A 227 1.38 7.57 -1.78
C ASP A 227 1.73 9.01 -1.44
N MET A 228 0.98 9.96 -1.96
CA MET A 228 1.22 11.38 -1.71
C MET A 228 -0.02 12.23 -1.94
N THR A 229 -0.35 13.07 -0.98
CA THR A 229 -1.31 14.15 -1.19
C THR A 229 -0.61 15.51 -1.21
N ARG A 230 -0.97 16.34 -2.19
CA ARG A 230 -0.67 17.77 -2.22
C ARG A 230 -1.95 18.56 -2.49
N THR A 231 -2.10 19.64 -1.75
CA THR A 231 -3.20 20.60 -1.95
C THR A 231 -2.64 21.91 -2.45
N VAL A 232 -3.15 22.41 -3.57
CA VAL A 232 -2.80 23.70 -4.16
C VAL A 232 -4.02 24.62 -4.22
N VAL A 233 -3.84 25.90 -4.56
CA VAL A 233 -4.94 26.87 -4.65
C VAL A 233 -5.21 27.28 -6.09
N ILE A 234 -6.45 27.10 -6.54
CA ILE A 234 -6.93 27.66 -7.80
C ILE A 234 -7.41 29.09 -7.57
N GLY A 235 -6.68 30.04 -8.12
CA GLY A 235 -6.94 31.48 -7.94
C GLY A 235 -6.16 32.10 -6.79
N LYS A 236 -6.82 32.82 -5.88
CA LYS A 236 -6.16 33.53 -4.78
C LYS A 236 -6.53 32.93 -3.43
N ALA A 237 -5.55 32.60 -2.62
CA ALA A 237 -5.74 32.19 -1.24
C ALA A 237 -6.16 33.39 -0.38
N ASP A 238 -7.32 33.33 0.26
CA ASP A 238 -7.73 34.25 1.31
C ASP A 238 -7.12 33.87 2.68
N ALA A 239 -7.43 34.61 3.70
CA ALA A 239 -6.89 34.42 5.04
C ALA A 239 -7.37 33.10 5.69
N GLU A 240 -8.59 32.63 5.39
CA GLU A 240 -9.14 31.39 5.93
C GLU A 240 -8.46 30.18 5.27
N ILE A 241 -8.31 30.19 3.94
CA ILE A 241 -7.57 29.18 3.17
C ILE A 241 -6.14 29.04 3.67
N LYS A 242 -5.43 30.17 3.83
CA LYS A 242 -4.05 30.15 4.37
C LYS A 242 -4.00 29.57 5.77
N LYS A 243 -4.90 29.98 6.67
CA LYS A 243 -4.95 29.44 8.03
C LYS A 243 -5.17 27.93 8.06
N VAL A 244 -6.08 27.41 7.22
CA VAL A 244 -6.33 25.95 7.14
C VAL A 244 -5.08 25.23 6.65
N TYR A 245 -4.48 25.70 5.57
CA TYR A 245 -3.27 25.11 4.99
C TYR A 245 -2.11 25.08 5.99
N GLU A 246 -1.81 26.23 6.59
CA GLU A 246 -0.74 26.39 7.59
C GLU A 246 -0.97 25.50 8.82
N THR A 247 -2.23 25.31 9.23
CA THR A 247 -2.58 24.40 10.34
C THR A 247 -2.30 22.94 9.98
N VAL A 248 -2.69 22.49 8.78
CA VAL A 248 -2.43 21.12 8.31
C VAL A 248 -0.93 20.90 8.18
N LEU A 249 -0.21 21.86 7.58
CA LEU A 249 1.25 21.80 7.44
C LEU A 249 1.95 21.73 8.81
N ALA A 250 1.52 22.57 9.76
CA ALA A 250 2.08 22.56 11.11
C ALA A 250 1.83 21.21 11.82
N ALA A 251 0.67 20.59 11.61
CA ALA A 251 0.35 19.28 12.16
C ALA A 251 1.26 18.19 11.57
N GLN A 252 1.46 18.20 10.24
CA GLN A 252 2.31 17.25 9.53
C GLN A 252 3.78 17.40 9.95
N LEU A 253 4.31 18.62 9.97
CA LEU A 253 5.69 18.87 10.38
C LEU A 253 5.96 18.49 11.84
N ALA A 254 4.99 18.68 12.73
CA ALA A 254 5.12 18.31 14.14
C ALA A 254 5.16 16.78 14.34
N VAL A 255 4.53 16.01 13.45
CA VAL A 255 4.65 14.56 13.43
C VAL A 255 6.04 14.17 12.94
N LEU A 256 6.50 14.73 11.81
CA LEU A 256 7.84 14.47 11.27
C LEU A 256 8.95 14.78 12.27
N ASP A 257 8.81 15.83 13.09
CA ASP A 257 9.77 16.15 14.16
C ASP A 257 9.88 15.07 15.25
N GLN A 258 8.85 14.24 15.39
CA GLN A 258 8.79 13.26 16.49
C GLN A 258 8.74 11.80 16.05
N ILE A 259 8.47 11.53 14.76
CA ILE A 259 8.32 10.16 14.24
C ILE A 259 9.67 9.44 14.20
N GLY A 260 9.65 8.12 14.40
CA GLY A 260 10.85 7.30 14.38
C GLY A 260 10.64 5.96 15.07
N PRO A 261 11.70 5.16 15.24
CA PRO A 261 11.61 3.85 15.85
C PRO A 261 11.15 3.93 17.30
N LYS A 262 10.37 2.93 17.73
CA LYS A 262 9.78 2.81 19.09
C LYS A 262 8.73 3.89 19.43
N LYS A 263 8.37 4.77 18.51
CA LYS A 263 7.27 5.72 18.73
C LYS A 263 5.94 5.04 18.61
N GLY A 264 5.00 5.37 19.49
CA GLY A 264 3.65 4.78 19.50
C GLY A 264 2.83 5.24 18.31
N CYS A 265 2.26 4.32 17.54
CA CYS A 265 1.44 4.63 16.36
C CYS A 265 0.26 5.56 16.73
N ARG A 266 -0.47 5.25 17.80
CA ARG A 266 -1.54 6.11 18.30
C ARG A 266 -1.05 7.49 18.73
N LYS A 267 0.16 7.58 19.33
CA LYS A 267 0.73 8.86 19.76
C LYS A 267 0.99 9.79 18.59
N MET A 268 1.46 9.28 17.44
CA MET A 268 1.69 10.09 16.24
C MET A 268 0.38 10.75 15.78
N HIS A 269 -0.70 9.98 15.70
CA HIS A 269 -2.02 10.55 15.39
C HIS A 269 -2.45 11.65 16.38
N MET A 270 -2.24 11.44 17.68
CA MET A 270 -2.66 12.41 18.71
C MET A 270 -1.91 13.74 18.62
N ILE A 271 -0.66 13.73 18.12
CA ILE A 271 0.11 14.97 17.89
C ILE A 271 -0.58 15.84 16.85
N ALA A 272 -0.86 15.28 15.67
CA ALA A 272 -1.54 16.01 14.59
C ALA A 272 -2.95 16.46 15.00
N SER A 273 -3.75 15.56 15.59
CA SER A 273 -5.11 15.85 16.05
C SER A 273 -5.14 17.02 17.04
N LYS A 274 -4.21 17.03 18.00
CA LYS A 274 -4.14 18.10 19.00
C LYS A 274 -3.87 19.48 18.36
N ILE A 275 -2.96 19.58 17.40
CA ILE A 275 -2.65 20.84 16.72
C ILE A 275 -3.87 21.35 15.94
N ILE A 276 -4.56 20.46 15.24
CA ILE A 276 -5.76 20.77 14.49
C ILE A 276 -6.90 21.23 15.42
N ASP A 277 -7.09 20.54 16.54
CA ASP A 277 -8.13 20.86 17.53
C ASP A 277 -7.84 22.19 18.22
N ASP A 278 -6.59 22.45 18.64
CA ASP A 278 -6.16 23.71 19.30
C ASP A 278 -6.29 24.92 18.35
N ALA A 279 -6.17 24.72 17.03
CA ALA A 279 -6.38 25.77 16.03
C ALA A 279 -7.86 26.12 15.78
N GLY A 280 -8.78 25.41 16.45
CA GLY A 280 -10.23 25.64 16.37
C GLY A 280 -10.94 24.74 15.35
N TYR A 281 -10.29 23.66 14.88
CA TYR A 281 -10.85 22.72 13.92
C TYR A 281 -11.20 21.35 14.57
N ALA A 282 -11.55 21.34 15.83
CA ALA A 282 -11.92 20.12 16.56
C ALA A 282 -12.97 19.30 15.80
N GLY A 283 -12.69 17.99 15.64
CA GLY A 283 -13.56 17.06 14.91
C GLY A 283 -13.55 17.25 13.38
N ARG A 284 -12.63 18.04 12.82
CA ARG A 284 -12.45 18.24 11.38
C ARG A 284 -11.34 17.39 10.77
N PHE A 285 -10.61 16.64 11.58
CA PHE A 285 -9.68 15.59 11.20
C PHE A 285 -10.31 14.23 11.51
N GLY A 286 -11.04 13.67 10.56
CA GLY A 286 -11.97 12.55 10.78
C GLY A 286 -11.42 11.15 10.45
N HIS A 287 -10.14 11.04 10.06
CA HIS A 287 -9.50 9.75 9.72
C HIS A 287 -8.22 9.49 10.53
N GLY A 288 -7.54 8.39 10.30
CA GLY A 288 -6.22 8.12 10.86
C GLY A 288 -5.19 9.10 10.35
N LEU A 289 -4.09 9.27 11.09
CA LEU A 289 -2.96 10.05 10.61
C LEU A 289 -2.29 9.40 9.40
N GLY A 290 -2.37 8.07 9.29
CA GLY A 290 -1.75 7.34 8.21
C GLY A 290 -1.83 5.83 8.40
N HIS A 291 -1.25 5.14 7.44
CA HIS A 291 -1.26 3.68 7.33
C HIS A 291 0.07 3.18 6.76
N GLY A 292 0.30 1.88 6.87
CA GLY A 292 1.40 1.22 6.19
C GLY A 292 1.21 1.24 4.67
N VAL A 293 2.29 1.36 3.94
CA VAL A 293 2.32 1.26 2.47
C VAL A 293 3.30 0.18 2.05
N GLY A 294 2.96 -0.56 0.99
CA GLY A 294 3.79 -1.60 0.42
C GLY A 294 3.27 -2.04 -0.94
N MET A 295 3.07 -3.32 -1.14
CA MET A 295 2.41 -3.84 -2.33
C MET A 295 0.89 -3.61 -2.29
N TYR A 296 0.28 -3.64 -1.09
CA TYR A 296 -1.03 -3.02 -0.90
C TYR A 296 -0.83 -1.54 -0.56
N ILE A 297 -1.75 -0.69 -1.02
CA ILE A 297 -1.73 0.71 -0.66
C ILE A 297 -1.99 0.89 0.85
N HIS A 298 -2.87 0.10 1.43
CA HIS A 298 -3.14 0.09 2.86
C HIS A 298 -2.63 -1.21 3.49
N GLU A 299 -1.57 -1.10 4.29
CA GLU A 299 -0.98 -2.19 5.08
C GLU A 299 -0.85 -1.79 6.57
N ALA A 300 -0.37 -2.71 7.38
CA ALA A 300 0.07 -2.39 8.74
C ALA A 300 1.45 -1.66 8.71
N PRO A 301 1.73 -0.84 9.75
CA PRO A 301 0.87 -0.48 10.87
C PRO A 301 -0.08 0.67 10.57
N SER A 302 -1.14 0.84 11.35
CA SER A 302 -2.04 2.00 11.26
C SER A 302 -1.67 3.07 12.29
N LEU A 303 -1.52 4.31 11.85
CA LEU A 303 -1.34 5.49 12.71
C LEU A 303 -2.69 6.15 12.99
N SER A 304 -3.46 5.59 13.90
CA SER A 304 -4.84 6.00 14.12
C SER A 304 -5.20 6.06 15.62
N PRO A 305 -6.31 6.73 15.99
CA PRO A 305 -6.77 6.74 17.38
C PRO A 305 -7.18 5.35 17.88
N ARG A 306 -7.40 4.40 16.95
CA ARG A 306 -7.77 3.00 17.28
C ARG A 306 -6.57 2.07 17.35
N ALA A 307 -5.36 2.53 17.00
CA ALA A 307 -4.16 1.72 17.10
C ALA A 307 -3.96 1.23 18.55
N ALA A 308 -3.52 -0.02 18.70
CA ALA A 308 -3.24 -0.58 20.01
C ALA A 308 -2.19 0.25 20.75
N MET A 309 -2.33 0.39 22.07
CA MET A 309 -1.37 1.16 22.89
C MET A 309 0.05 0.58 22.83
N SER A 310 0.17 -0.71 22.56
CA SER A 310 1.45 -1.40 22.38
C SER A 310 2.01 -1.30 20.97
N ALA A 311 1.23 -0.82 19.99
CA ALA A 311 1.69 -0.67 18.62
C ALA A 311 2.71 0.45 18.52
N VAL A 312 3.92 0.10 18.12
CA VAL A 312 5.05 1.02 17.97
C VAL A 312 5.66 0.87 16.58
N LEU A 313 6.14 1.98 16.04
CA LEU A 313 6.91 1.99 14.81
C LEU A 313 8.25 1.28 15.00
N GLN A 314 8.68 0.55 14.00
CA GLN A 314 9.92 -0.22 13.99
C GLN A 314 10.67 0.00 12.67
N PRO A 315 12.00 -0.15 12.65
CA PRO A 315 12.77 -0.10 11.41
C PRO A 315 12.20 -1.07 10.36
N GLY A 316 12.08 -0.60 9.13
CA GLY A 316 11.45 -1.33 8.01
C GLY A 316 9.96 -1.07 7.81
N HIS A 317 9.27 -0.42 8.75
CA HIS A 317 7.93 0.09 8.48
C HIS A 317 8.00 1.23 7.45
N VAL A 318 7.09 1.23 6.50
CA VAL A 318 6.81 2.37 5.61
C VAL A 318 5.38 2.81 5.89
N VAL A 319 5.19 4.10 6.19
CA VAL A 319 3.88 4.65 6.59
C VAL A 319 3.64 6.00 5.95
N THR A 320 2.37 6.40 5.86
CA THR A 320 1.98 7.77 5.51
C THR A 320 1.89 8.67 6.74
N ASP A 321 2.04 9.98 6.54
CA ASP A 321 1.77 11.06 7.49
C ASP A 321 0.90 12.08 6.77
N GLU A 322 -0.42 11.97 6.93
CA GLU A 322 -1.44 12.61 6.09
C GLU A 322 -2.52 13.37 6.88
N PRO A 323 -2.17 14.30 7.76
CA PRO A 323 -3.20 15.09 8.45
C PRO A 323 -4.03 15.91 7.47
N GLY A 324 -5.31 16.10 7.79
CA GLY A 324 -6.22 16.89 6.98
C GLY A 324 -7.29 17.61 7.79
N ILE A 325 -7.79 18.71 7.24
CA ILE A 325 -8.94 19.46 7.75
C ILE A 325 -10.00 19.49 6.66
N TYR A 326 -11.20 19.04 7.01
CA TYR A 326 -12.33 18.97 6.08
C TYR A 326 -13.52 19.75 6.64
N LEU A 327 -13.92 20.81 5.91
CA LEU A 327 -15.01 21.71 6.27
C LEU A 327 -16.21 21.47 5.35
N PRO A 328 -17.20 20.64 5.74
CA PRO A 328 -18.29 20.24 4.87
C PRO A 328 -19.00 21.44 4.23
N GLY A 329 -19.19 21.38 2.90
CA GLY A 329 -19.81 22.44 2.12
C GLY A 329 -18.93 23.67 1.87
N LYS A 330 -17.66 23.65 2.33
CA LYS A 330 -16.68 24.70 2.04
C LYS A 330 -15.51 24.16 1.23
N TYR A 331 -14.58 23.49 1.88
CA TYR A 331 -13.38 22.90 1.28
C TYR A 331 -12.64 22.00 2.28
N GLY A 332 -11.63 21.28 1.83
CA GLY A 332 -10.70 20.52 2.67
C GLY A 332 -9.26 20.62 2.14
N CYS A 333 -8.33 20.32 3.03
CA CYS A 333 -6.91 20.31 2.75
C CYS A 333 -6.27 19.08 3.42
N ARG A 334 -5.44 18.34 2.67
CA ARG A 334 -4.56 17.26 3.16
C ARG A 334 -3.15 17.50 2.62
N ILE A 335 -2.16 17.25 3.45
CA ILE A 335 -0.75 17.23 3.07
C ILE A 335 -0.18 15.91 3.57
N GLU A 336 0.45 15.16 2.68
CA GLU A 336 0.88 13.81 2.96
C GLU A 336 2.26 13.51 2.42
N ASP A 337 3.06 12.86 3.24
CA ASP A 337 4.31 12.24 2.85
C ASP A 337 4.32 10.76 3.17
N MET A 338 5.02 9.99 2.35
CA MET A 338 5.34 8.59 2.60
C MET A 338 6.76 8.50 3.19
N ILE A 339 6.91 7.82 4.33
CA ILE A 339 8.16 7.77 5.10
C ILE A 339 8.53 6.33 5.48
N ALA A 340 9.82 6.00 5.46
CA ALA A 340 10.36 4.76 5.99
C ALA A 340 10.99 4.97 7.35
N ILE A 341 10.66 4.13 8.33
CA ILE A 341 11.30 4.13 9.64
C ILE A 341 12.66 3.44 9.55
N THR A 342 13.71 4.12 9.99
CA THR A 342 15.10 3.63 10.04
C THR A 342 15.49 3.23 11.48
N GLU A 343 16.72 2.75 11.68
CA GLU A 343 17.22 2.36 13.00
C GLU A 343 17.29 3.56 13.98
N ASP A 344 17.55 4.76 13.47
CA ASP A 344 17.81 5.97 14.24
C ASP A 344 16.85 7.14 13.98
N GLY A 345 15.90 6.99 13.04
CA GLY A 345 14.94 8.03 12.69
C GLY A 345 13.98 7.60 11.58
N PHE A 346 13.93 8.37 10.51
CA PHE A 346 13.14 8.06 9.32
C PHE A 346 13.82 8.59 8.05
N TYR A 347 13.39 8.05 6.91
CA TYR A 347 13.67 8.55 5.57
C TYR A 347 12.37 9.02 4.94
N ASP A 348 12.32 10.28 4.51
CA ASP A 348 11.18 10.82 3.76
C ASP A 348 11.37 10.53 2.27
N PHE A 349 10.46 9.75 1.69
CA PHE A 349 10.48 9.45 0.27
C PHE A 349 10.01 10.63 -0.56
N THR A 350 9.09 11.45 0.00
CA THR A 350 8.37 12.49 -0.71
C THR A 350 9.18 13.77 -0.78
N GLN A 351 9.50 14.21 -1.98
CA GLN A 351 10.33 15.40 -2.22
C GLN A 351 9.55 16.59 -2.80
N SER A 352 8.28 16.40 -3.14
CA SER A 352 7.41 17.47 -3.64
C SER A 352 7.25 18.60 -2.63
N PRO A 353 7.35 19.88 -3.05
CA PRO A 353 7.24 21.02 -2.15
C PRO A 353 5.88 21.08 -1.45
N LYS A 354 5.88 21.71 -0.26
CA LYS A 354 4.69 21.95 0.57
C LYS A 354 4.36 23.45 0.66
N ASP A 355 4.63 24.15 -0.41
CA ASP A 355 4.28 25.58 -0.52
C ASP A 355 2.84 25.72 -1.04
N LEU A 356 2.13 26.77 -0.57
CA LEU A 356 0.75 27.04 -0.96
C LEU A 356 0.68 27.88 -2.24
#